data_c3fdd57f3c62eec3fb7abb88e4551f0e
#
_entry.id   c3fdd57f3c62eec3fb7abb88e4551f0e
#
_cell.length_a   1.000
_cell.length_b   1.000
_cell.length_c   1.000
_cell.angle_alpha   90.00
_cell.angle_beta   90.00
_cell.angle_gamma   90.00
#
_symmetry.space_group_name_H-M   'P 1'
#
loop_
_entity.id
_entity.type
_entity.pdbx_description
1 polymer ?
#
loop_
_entity_poly.entity_id
_entity_poly.type
_entity_poly.pdbx_seq_one_letter_code
_entity_poly.pdbx_strand_id
1 'polypeptide(L)'
;MDRARTETGELNRFFNWAYRTRGNTVKALAEGKMMSPEKMFLSFTSHDPVFISNGPEGLNGSVKGIGFIPKDEYLEEALAAYVEHIKSYDPEDKTYSDRGLKLLIKWLYSEEAEKTIDFEHIYSVEMAFKHSYANYKANPEATLLFYQPPMLSFEVRGKMEIIGEHHEIGTADPFSLPLIQQFINAQHDVYHLPNIERWVSRPAYKFTVEEIFDNSANKIGFGTKIPF
;
A
#
# COMPACT_ATOMS: atom_id res chain seq x y z
N MET A 1 -21.67 1.48 -6.70
CA MET A 1 -21.20 2.82 -6.29
C MET A 1 -19.84 2.62 -5.64
N ASP A 2 -18.85 3.40 -5.97
CA ASP A 2 -17.49 3.26 -5.38
C ASP A 2 -17.57 3.72 -3.91
N ARG A 3 -17.42 2.77 -2.98
CA ARG A 3 -17.57 3.00 -1.53
C ARG A 3 -16.56 4.00 -0.96
N ALA A 4 -15.44 4.18 -1.64
CA ALA A 4 -14.42 5.14 -1.24
C ALA A 4 -14.79 6.60 -1.57
N ARG A 5 -15.88 6.82 -2.33
CA ARG A 5 -16.28 8.15 -2.80
C ARG A 5 -17.55 8.65 -2.12
N THR A 6 -17.60 9.95 -1.95
CA THR A 6 -18.79 10.68 -1.50
C THR A 6 -19.86 10.71 -2.62
N GLU A 7 -21.06 11.16 -2.28
CA GLU A 7 -22.14 11.38 -3.26
C GLU A 7 -21.73 12.35 -4.39
N THR A 8 -20.78 13.25 -4.14
CA THR A 8 -20.25 14.19 -5.13
C THR A 8 -19.12 13.60 -5.99
N GLY A 9 -18.77 12.31 -5.79
CA GLY A 9 -17.73 11.61 -6.55
C GLY A 9 -16.30 11.84 -6.04
N GLU A 10 -16.11 12.69 -5.03
CA GLU A 10 -14.81 12.91 -4.40
C GLU A 10 -14.43 11.76 -3.48
N LEU A 11 -13.13 11.43 -3.39
CA LEU A 11 -12.64 10.49 -2.38
C LEU A 11 -13.06 10.96 -0.97
N ASN A 12 -13.53 10.03 -0.13
CA ASN A 12 -13.79 10.33 1.26
C ASN A 12 -12.49 10.82 1.94
N ARG A 13 -12.62 11.47 3.11
CA ARG A 13 -11.47 12.16 3.71
C ARG A 13 -10.33 11.25 4.14
N PHE A 14 -10.58 9.96 4.41
CA PHE A 14 -9.51 9.00 4.68
C PHE A 14 -8.68 8.74 3.42
N PHE A 15 -9.29 8.30 2.32
CA PHE A 15 -8.56 8.01 1.08
C PHE A 15 -7.99 9.29 0.45
N ASN A 16 -8.70 10.42 0.55
CA ASN A 16 -8.14 11.70 0.15
C ASN A 16 -6.83 12.03 0.87
N TRP A 17 -6.73 11.71 2.15
CA TRP A 17 -5.49 11.88 2.91
C TRP A 17 -4.49 10.75 2.63
N ALA A 18 -4.85 9.48 2.84
CA ALA A 18 -3.90 8.36 2.78
C ALA A 18 -3.31 8.17 1.37
N TYR A 19 -4.17 8.13 0.36
CA TYR A 19 -3.74 7.90 -1.03
C TYR A 19 -3.12 9.16 -1.66
N ARG A 20 -3.79 10.32 -1.60
CA ARG A 20 -3.31 11.52 -2.28
C ARG A 20 -2.06 12.13 -1.63
N THR A 21 -1.87 12.01 -0.31
CA THR A 21 -0.62 12.46 0.32
C THR A 21 0.58 11.69 -0.25
N ARG A 22 0.46 10.37 -0.37
CA ARG A 22 1.51 9.54 -0.98
C ARG A 22 1.74 9.90 -2.45
N GLY A 23 0.67 10.03 -3.23
CA GLY A 23 0.73 10.43 -4.64
C GLY A 23 1.41 11.79 -4.84
N ASN A 24 1.08 12.78 -4.01
CA ASN A 24 1.71 14.09 -4.06
C ASN A 24 3.20 14.03 -3.71
N THR A 25 3.60 13.18 -2.77
CA THR A 25 5.02 12.95 -2.43
C THR A 25 5.76 12.36 -3.63
N VAL A 26 5.22 11.33 -4.27
CA VAL A 26 5.84 10.69 -5.44
C VAL A 26 5.95 11.67 -6.61
N LYS A 27 4.91 12.46 -6.88
CA LYS A 27 4.93 13.52 -7.92
C LYS A 27 5.99 14.58 -7.63
N ALA A 28 6.09 15.06 -6.39
CA ALA A 28 7.09 16.05 -6.01
C ALA A 28 8.53 15.52 -6.19
N LEU A 29 8.78 14.27 -5.84
CA LEU A 29 10.08 13.62 -6.06
C LEU A 29 10.40 13.50 -7.55
N ALA A 30 9.43 13.09 -8.39
CA ALA A 30 9.60 12.99 -9.84
C ALA A 30 9.86 14.34 -10.52
N GLU A 31 9.41 15.45 -9.91
CA GLU A 31 9.70 16.82 -10.35
C GLU A 31 11.04 17.36 -9.81
N GLY A 32 11.81 16.53 -9.10
CA GLY A 32 13.07 16.94 -8.49
C GLY A 32 12.91 17.92 -7.31
N LYS A 33 11.70 18.03 -6.74
CA LYS A 33 11.45 18.91 -5.60
C LYS A 33 12.02 18.28 -4.33
N MET A 34 12.96 18.97 -3.70
CA MET A 34 13.47 18.57 -2.40
C MET A 34 12.40 18.83 -1.33
N MET A 35 12.05 17.80 -0.58
CA MET A 35 11.21 17.92 0.61
C MET A 35 12.08 18.15 1.83
N SER A 36 11.61 19.00 2.76
CA SER A 36 12.29 19.09 4.07
C SER A 36 12.18 17.76 4.82
N PRO A 37 13.13 17.43 5.72
CA PRO A 37 13.07 16.20 6.50
C PRO A 37 11.73 16.03 7.25
N GLU A 38 11.17 17.12 7.78
CA GLU A 38 9.89 17.09 8.49
C GLU A 38 8.73 16.72 7.57
N LYS A 39 8.68 17.30 6.35
CA LYS A 39 7.64 16.97 5.36
C LYS A 39 7.77 15.54 4.88
N MET A 40 9.01 15.08 4.67
CA MET A 40 9.27 13.69 4.31
C MET A 40 8.78 12.75 5.41
N PHE A 41 9.15 13.01 6.66
CA PHE A 41 8.69 12.22 7.81
C PHE A 41 7.16 12.17 7.90
N LEU A 42 6.49 13.33 7.81
CA LEU A 42 5.02 13.38 7.85
C LEU A 42 4.36 12.64 6.68
N SER A 43 5.00 12.58 5.51
CA SER A 43 4.45 11.84 4.37
C SER A 43 4.39 10.33 4.61
N PHE A 44 5.30 9.77 5.41
CA PHE A 44 5.27 8.36 5.77
C PHE A 44 4.10 7.99 6.69
N THR A 45 3.58 8.91 7.48
CA THR A 45 2.47 8.61 8.39
C THR A 45 1.18 8.17 7.68
N SER A 46 0.99 8.57 6.42
CA SER A 46 -0.12 8.11 5.58
C SER A 46 0.13 6.76 4.92
N HIS A 47 1.35 6.26 5.00
CA HIS A 47 1.81 5.03 4.34
C HIS A 47 2.15 3.91 5.32
N ASP A 48 2.52 4.24 6.57
CA ASP A 48 3.01 3.29 7.55
C ASP A 48 2.10 3.20 8.80
N PRO A 49 0.86 2.66 8.67
CA PRO A 49 -0.02 2.46 9.80
C PRO A 49 0.48 1.35 10.74
N VAL A 50 -0.04 1.35 11.95
CA VAL A 50 0.05 0.21 12.86
C VAL A 50 -1.02 -0.81 12.48
N PHE A 51 -0.60 -2.00 12.08
CA PHE A 51 -1.45 -3.17 11.89
C PHE A 51 -1.68 -3.84 13.23
N ILE A 52 -2.91 -3.90 13.67
CA ILE A 52 -3.32 -4.54 14.92
C ILE A 52 -3.97 -5.88 14.59
N SER A 53 -3.49 -6.93 15.22
CA SER A 53 -3.98 -8.30 15.07
C SER A 53 -4.14 -8.98 16.42
N ASN A 54 -5.00 -9.98 16.50
CA ASN A 54 -5.18 -10.82 17.68
C ASN A 54 -5.35 -12.28 17.25
N GLY A 55 -4.62 -13.17 17.91
CA GLY A 55 -4.62 -14.60 17.57
C GLY A 55 -3.70 -15.41 18.47
N PRO A 56 -3.10 -16.50 17.97
CA PRO A 56 -2.25 -17.39 18.79
C PRO A 56 -1.08 -16.69 19.48
N GLU A 57 -0.58 -15.61 18.88
CA GLU A 57 0.54 -14.80 19.41
C GLU A 57 0.06 -13.66 20.32
N GLY A 58 -1.23 -13.65 20.68
CA GLY A 58 -1.86 -12.60 21.48
C GLY A 58 -2.16 -11.33 20.69
N LEU A 59 -2.52 -10.26 21.40
CA LEU A 59 -2.71 -8.94 20.81
C LEU A 59 -1.37 -8.36 20.37
N ASN A 60 -1.25 -8.03 19.09
CA ASN A 60 0.00 -7.55 18.51
C ASN A 60 -0.23 -6.33 17.64
N GLY A 61 0.69 -5.37 17.71
CA GLY A 61 0.76 -4.20 16.83
C GLY A 61 2.10 -4.16 16.10
N SER A 62 2.07 -3.95 14.78
CA SER A 62 3.29 -3.79 13.98
C SER A 62 3.11 -2.75 12.88
N VAL A 63 4.09 -1.89 12.70
CA VAL A 63 4.10 -0.93 11.59
C VAL A 63 4.43 -1.68 10.29
N LYS A 64 3.64 -1.43 9.25
CA LYS A 64 3.88 -1.97 7.91
C LYS A 64 3.57 -0.91 6.86
N GLY A 65 4.40 -0.84 5.81
CA GLY A 65 4.11 -0.02 4.65
C GLY A 65 2.88 -0.55 3.90
N ILE A 66 1.99 0.35 3.52
CA ILE A 66 0.82 0.02 2.70
C ILE A 66 0.98 0.48 1.26
N GLY A 67 0.23 -0.16 0.36
CA GLY A 67 0.07 0.25 -1.02
C GLY A 67 -1.36 0.11 -1.50
N PHE A 68 -1.65 0.83 -2.57
CA PHE A 68 -2.86 0.64 -3.38
C PHE A 68 -2.44 0.00 -4.70
N ILE A 69 -3.34 -0.77 -5.31
CA ILE A 69 -3.10 -1.42 -6.60
C ILE A 69 -4.23 -1.08 -7.57
N PRO A 70 -4.01 -1.21 -8.88
CA PRO A 70 -5.10 -1.15 -9.85
C PRO A 70 -6.13 -2.27 -9.62
N LYS A 71 -7.38 -2.06 -10.03
CA LYS A 71 -8.40 -3.10 -10.10
C LYS A 71 -7.95 -4.24 -11.00
N ASP A 72 -8.55 -5.41 -10.82
CA ASP A 72 -8.15 -6.66 -11.47
C ASP A 72 -8.02 -6.53 -13.00
N GLU A 73 -8.93 -5.78 -13.65
CA GLU A 73 -8.91 -5.56 -15.10
C GLU A 73 -7.70 -4.79 -15.63
N TYR A 74 -6.97 -4.07 -14.76
CA TYR A 74 -5.75 -3.30 -15.11
C TYR A 74 -4.48 -3.89 -14.53
N LEU A 75 -4.61 -4.88 -13.63
CA LEU A 75 -3.51 -5.36 -12.80
C LEU A 75 -2.42 -6.07 -13.62
N GLU A 76 -2.83 -6.86 -14.62
CA GLU A 76 -1.89 -7.61 -15.45
C GLU A 76 -1.02 -6.68 -16.32
N GLU A 77 -1.63 -5.66 -16.96
CA GLU A 77 -0.91 -4.68 -17.76
C GLU A 77 0.05 -3.85 -16.90
N ALA A 78 -0.41 -3.41 -15.72
CA ALA A 78 0.42 -2.70 -14.77
C ALA A 78 1.60 -3.55 -14.30
N LEU A 79 1.37 -4.82 -13.95
CA LEU A 79 2.41 -5.77 -13.56
C LEU A 79 3.47 -5.93 -14.65
N ALA A 80 3.05 -6.11 -15.92
CA ALA A 80 3.98 -6.25 -17.02
C ALA A 80 4.93 -5.04 -17.12
N ALA A 81 4.40 -3.82 -16.99
CA ALA A 81 5.20 -2.59 -17.01
C ALA A 81 6.18 -2.51 -15.82
N TYR A 82 5.76 -2.92 -14.62
CA TYR A 82 6.64 -2.96 -13.44
C TYR A 82 7.76 -3.97 -13.59
N VAL A 83 7.45 -5.16 -14.09
CA VAL A 83 8.45 -6.23 -14.32
C VAL A 83 9.46 -5.82 -15.38
N GLU A 84 9.02 -5.18 -16.47
CA GLU A 84 9.91 -4.63 -17.50
C GLU A 84 10.88 -3.60 -16.89
N HIS A 85 10.36 -2.68 -16.06
CA HIS A 85 11.20 -1.71 -15.37
C HIS A 85 12.22 -2.38 -14.45
N ILE A 86 11.79 -3.35 -13.60
CA ILE A 86 12.69 -4.08 -12.69
C ILE A 86 13.80 -4.80 -13.48
N LYS A 87 13.46 -5.47 -14.58
CA LYS A 87 14.42 -6.17 -15.45
C LYS A 87 15.40 -5.23 -16.16
N SER A 88 15.03 -3.94 -16.32
CA SER A 88 15.89 -2.93 -16.93
C SER A 88 16.90 -2.32 -15.93
N TYR A 89 16.98 -2.84 -14.70
CA TYR A 89 17.91 -2.32 -13.71
C TYR A 89 19.36 -2.47 -14.12
N ASP A 90 20.06 -1.34 -14.13
CA ASP A 90 21.48 -1.22 -14.30
C ASP A 90 22.02 -0.28 -13.20
N PRO A 91 22.98 -0.72 -12.38
CA PRO A 91 23.57 0.12 -11.33
C PRO A 91 24.20 1.43 -11.84
N GLU A 92 24.64 1.44 -13.11
CA GLU A 92 25.22 2.63 -13.74
C GLU A 92 24.18 3.58 -14.35
N ASP A 93 22.92 3.14 -14.46
CA ASP A 93 21.84 3.98 -14.99
C ASP A 93 21.28 4.93 -13.94
N LYS A 94 21.76 6.17 -13.95
CA LYS A 94 21.32 7.24 -13.04
C LYS A 94 19.86 7.67 -13.27
N THR A 95 19.21 7.26 -14.35
CA THR A 95 17.82 7.62 -14.67
C THR A 95 16.82 6.55 -14.22
N TYR A 96 17.29 5.42 -13.72
CA TYR A 96 16.44 4.30 -13.30
C TYR A 96 15.36 4.72 -12.29
N SER A 97 15.75 5.40 -11.21
CA SER A 97 14.82 5.87 -10.18
C SER A 97 13.78 6.84 -10.73
N ASP A 98 14.17 7.77 -11.62
CA ASP A 98 13.24 8.72 -12.23
C ASP A 98 12.21 8.01 -13.12
N ARG A 99 12.62 6.97 -13.85
CA ARG A 99 11.69 6.13 -14.61
C ARG A 99 10.73 5.37 -13.70
N GLY A 100 11.22 4.84 -12.58
CA GLY A 100 10.39 4.21 -11.56
C GLY A 100 9.32 5.14 -10.99
N LEU A 101 9.69 6.38 -10.62
CA LEU A 101 8.73 7.38 -10.14
C LEU A 101 7.66 7.71 -11.19
N LYS A 102 8.03 7.85 -12.46
CA LYS A 102 7.08 8.08 -13.56
C LYS A 102 6.14 6.89 -13.75
N LEU A 103 6.65 5.67 -13.61
CA LEU A 103 5.87 4.45 -13.68
C LEU A 103 4.83 4.37 -12.55
N LEU A 104 5.23 4.70 -11.31
CA LEU A 104 4.32 4.79 -10.17
C LEU A 104 3.23 5.85 -10.39
N ILE A 105 3.59 7.02 -10.92
CA ILE A 105 2.60 8.07 -11.24
C ILE A 105 1.62 7.57 -12.29
N LYS A 106 2.10 6.95 -13.37
CA LYS A 106 1.26 6.46 -14.46
C LYS A 106 0.20 5.47 -13.97
N TRP A 107 0.59 4.50 -13.15
CA TRP A 107 -0.28 3.39 -12.78
C TRP A 107 -1.02 3.55 -11.44
N LEU A 108 -0.52 4.45 -10.56
CA LEU A 108 -1.09 4.58 -9.22
C LEU A 108 -1.54 5.99 -8.86
N TYR A 109 -0.93 7.06 -9.42
CA TYR A 109 -1.12 8.41 -8.86
C TYR A 109 -1.50 9.48 -9.88
N SER A 110 -1.66 9.17 -11.17
CA SER A 110 -2.27 10.11 -12.13
C SER A 110 -3.78 10.26 -11.86
N GLU A 111 -4.42 11.25 -12.45
CA GLU A 111 -5.88 11.43 -12.36
C GLU A 111 -6.63 10.27 -13.02
N GLU A 112 -6.08 9.73 -14.10
CA GLU A 112 -6.61 8.55 -14.78
C GLU A 112 -6.45 7.31 -13.91
N ALA A 113 -5.25 7.11 -13.32
CA ALA A 113 -4.99 5.99 -12.44
C ALA A 113 -5.90 5.99 -11.21
N GLU A 114 -6.21 7.15 -10.62
CA GLU A 114 -7.13 7.23 -9.47
C GLU A 114 -8.50 6.60 -9.76
N LYS A 115 -8.96 6.60 -11.00
CA LYS A 115 -10.25 5.98 -11.40
C LYS A 115 -10.19 4.46 -11.47
N THR A 116 -8.99 3.92 -11.62
CA THR A 116 -8.73 2.49 -11.77
C THR A 116 -8.19 1.83 -10.49
N ILE A 117 -7.96 2.58 -9.43
CA ILE A 117 -7.47 2.04 -8.15
C ILE A 117 -8.58 1.25 -7.44
N ASP A 118 -8.17 0.12 -6.87
CA ASP A 118 -8.97 -0.64 -5.92
C ASP A 118 -8.92 0.01 -4.53
N PHE A 119 -9.97 0.76 -4.19
CA PHE A 119 -10.10 1.38 -2.87
C PHE A 119 -10.89 0.51 -1.87
N GLU A 120 -11.38 -0.65 -2.26
CA GLU A 120 -12.03 -1.58 -1.33
C GLU A 120 -10.99 -2.31 -0.48
N HIS A 121 -9.72 -2.31 -0.93
CA HIS A 121 -8.64 -3.01 -0.26
C HIS A 121 -7.41 -2.12 -0.05
N ILE A 122 -6.68 -2.45 1.00
CA ILE A 122 -5.35 -1.90 1.29
C ILE A 122 -4.36 -3.07 1.28
N TYR A 123 -3.21 -2.87 0.66
CA TYR A 123 -2.26 -3.96 0.45
C TYR A 123 -0.93 -3.71 1.17
N SER A 124 -0.23 -4.78 1.50
CA SER A 124 1.12 -4.75 2.07
C SER A 124 1.87 -6.02 1.70
N VAL A 125 3.17 -6.07 1.96
CA VAL A 125 4.00 -7.27 1.79
C VAL A 125 4.40 -7.84 3.14
N GLU A 126 4.37 -9.18 3.28
CA GLU A 126 4.89 -9.81 4.49
C GLU A 126 6.41 -9.92 4.44
N MET A 127 7.09 -9.38 5.44
CA MET A 127 8.55 -9.28 5.48
C MET A 127 9.20 -10.15 6.56
N ALA A 128 8.48 -10.45 7.65
CA ALA A 128 9.08 -10.94 8.90
C ALA A 128 8.62 -12.34 9.32
N PHE A 129 7.43 -12.79 8.86
CA PHE A 129 6.83 -14.08 9.22
C PHE A 129 6.71 -14.31 10.73
N LYS A 130 6.40 -13.24 11.51
CA LYS A 130 6.33 -13.26 12.97
C LYS A 130 4.86 -13.18 13.45
N HIS A 131 4.65 -12.56 14.60
CA HIS A 131 3.37 -12.53 15.33
C HIS A 131 2.16 -12.15 14.47
N SER A 132 2.24 -11.05 13.67
CA SER A 132 1.13 -10.64 12.81
C SER A 132 0.77 -11.72 11.79
N TYR A 133 1.77 -12.37 11.18
CA TYR A 133 1.55 -13.43 10.19
C TYR A 133 0.84 -14.64 10.81
N ALA A 134 1.31 -15.09 11.98
CA ALA A 134 0.69 -16.19 12.71
C ALA A 134 -0.76 -15.85 13.13
N ASN A 135 -0.97 -14.63 13.63
CA ASN A 135 -2.29 -14.17 14.02
C ASN A 135 -3.26 -14.15 12.84
N TYR A 136 -2.89 -13.55 11.69
CA TYR A 136 -3.78 -13.46 10.53
C TYR A 136 -4.10 -14.81 9.89
N LYS A 137 -3.22 -15.80 10.02
CA LYS A 137 -3.54 -17.17 9.59
C LYS A 137 -4.66 -17.80 10.41
N ALA A 138 -4.79 -17.42 11.67
CA ALA A 138 -5.78 -17.98 12.59
C ALA A 138 -7.03 -17.10 12.74
N ASN A 139 -6.89 -15.78 12.64
CA ASN A 139 -7.96 -14.81 12.80
C ASN A 139 -7.75 -13.65 11.82
N PRO A 140 -8.63 -13.49 10.83
CA PRO A 140 -8.49 -12.43 9.82
C PRO A 140 -8.85 -11.03 10.33
N GLU A 141 -9.51 -10.89 11.47
CA GLU A 141 -9.92 -9.59 12.01
C GLU A 141 -8.70 -8.70 12.25
N ALA A 142 -8.73 -7.49 11.71
CA ALA A 142 -7.63 -6.56 11.77
C ALA A 142 -8.10 -5.11 11.89
N THR A 143 -7.26 -4.29 12.50
CA THR A 143 -7.41 -2.84 12.51
C THR A 143 -6.11 -2.19 12.04
N LEU A 144 -6.22 -1.23 11.13
CA LEU A 144 -5.13 -0.35 10.73
C LEU A 144 -5.30 0.98 11.43
N LEU A 145 -4.33 1.35 12.26
CA LEU A 145 -4.33 2.63 12.97
C LEU A 145 -3.33 3.58 12.33
N PHE A 146 -3.84 4.67 11.79
CA PHE A 146 -3.04 5.76 11.22
C PHE A 146 -2.96 6.91 12.22
N TYR A 147 -1.78 7.48 12.35
CA TYR A 147 -1.59 8.65 13.21
C TYR A 147 -0.57 9.62 12.59
N GLN A 148 -0.99 10.86 12.40
CA GLN A 148 -0.11 11.95 12.01
C GLN A 148 -0.16 13.04 13.10
N PRO A 149 0.97 13.28 13.79
CA PRO A 149 1.05 14.35 14.77
C PRO A 149 0.65 15.71 14.20
N PRO A 150 0.03 16.59 15.00
CA PRO A 150 -0.32 16.34 16.40
C PRO A 150 -1.71 15.76 16.61
N MET A 151 -2.61 15.79 15.62
CA MET A 151 -4.03 15.54 15.90
C MET A 151 -4.75 14.64 14.89
N LEU A 152 -4.16 14.34 13.74
CA LEU A 152 -4.85 13.55 12.73
C LEU A 152 -4.71 12.05 13.02
N SER A 153 -5.84 11.35 13.07
CA SER A 153 -5.86 9.91 13.29
C SER A 153 -7.04 9.26 12.59
N PHE A 154 -6.79 8.12 11.94
CA PHE A 154 -7.84 7.27 11.38
C PHE A 154 -7.70 5.84 11.89
N GLU A 155 -8.84 5.20 12.12
CA GLU A 155 -8.95 3.78 12.39
C GLU A 155 -9.73 3.13 11.26
N VAL A 156 -9.13 2.12 10.64
CA VAL A 156 -9.74 1.35 9.56
C VAL A 156 -9.86 -0.09 10.02
N ARG A 157 -11.08 -0.60 10.11
CA ARG A 157 -11.39 -1.98 10.53
C ARG A 157 -11.73 -2.83 9.34
N GLY A 158 -11.39 -4.10 9.41
CA GLY A 158 -11.70 -5.04 8.34
C GLY A 158 -11.01 -6.39 8.52
N LYS A 159 -10.82 -7.07 7.40
CA LYS A 159 -10.30 -8.45 7.38
C LYS A 159 -9.05 -8.55 6.55
N MET A 160 -8.07 -9.26 7.09
CA MET A 160 -6.81 -9.56 6.44
C MET A 160 -6.86 -10.92 5.74
N GLU A 161 -6.50 -10.95 4.48
CA GLU A 161 -6.22 -12.17 3.73
C GLU A 161 -4.73 -12.22 3.37
N ILE A 162 -4.14 -13.42 3.47
CA ILE A 162 -2.76 -13.68 3.03
C ILE A 162 -2.84 -14.29 1.64
N ILE A 163 -2.30 -13.58 0.65
CA ILE A 163 -2.29 -14.00 -0.75
C ILE A 163 -0.94 -14.60 -1.12
N GLY A 164 -0.98 -15.85 -1.55
CA GLY A 164 0.19 -16.61 -1.97
C GLY A 164 1.03 -17.14 -0.82
N GLU A 165 2.18 -17.70 -1.18
CA GLU A 165 3.09 -18.37 -0.26
C GLU A 165 4.48 -17.75 -0.31
N HIS A 166 5.27 -18.01 0.72
CA HIS A 166 6.68 -17.68 0.74
C HIS A 166 7.47 -18.67 -0.12
N HIS A 167 8.34 -18.14 -0.95
CA HIS A 167 9.27 -18.92 -1.75
C HIS A 167 10.71 -18.54 -1.41
N GLU A 168 11.61 -19.51 -1.44
CA GLU A 168 13.04 -19.22 -1.43
C GLU A 168 13.43 -18.43 -2.69
N ILE A 169 14.44 -17.58 -2.55
CA ILE A 169 14.92 -16.73 -3.64
C ILE A 169 15.27 -17.58 -4.86
N GLY A 170 14.73 -17.23 -6.03
CA GLY A 170 14.99 -17.91 -7.29
C GLY A 170 14.28 -19.25 -7.49
N THR A 171 13.43 -19.71 -6.55
CA THR A 171 12.72 -20.99 -6.67
C THR A 171 11.31 -20.88 -7.23
N ALA A 172 10.69 -19.70 -7.14
CA ALA A 172 9.34 -19.49 -7.64
C ALA A 172 9.33 -19.29 -9.16
N ASP A 173 8.35 -19.91 -9.83
CA ASP A 173 7.94 -19.49 -11.17
C ASP A 173 6.96 -18.31 -11.05
N PRO A 174 7.37 -17.08 -11.42
CA PRO A 174 6.53 -15.90 -11.28
C PRO A 174 5.15 -16.05 -11.94
N PHE A 175 5.09 -16.74 -13.08
CA PHE A 175 3.85 -16.87 -13.85
C PHE A 175 2.84 -17.85 -13.24
N SER A 176 3.26 -18.65 -12.25
CA SER A 176 2.38 -19.56 -11.52
C SER A 176 1.78 -18.95 -10.25
N LEU A 177 2.25 -17.75 -9.83
CA LEU A 177 1.85 -17.12 -8.58
C LEU A 177 0.63 -16.19 -8.77
N PRO A 178 -0.15 -15.95 -7.68
CA PRO A 178 -1.24 -14.99 -7.73
C PRO A 178 -0.78 -13.60 -8.20
N LEU A 179 -1.54 -12.95 -9.09
CA LEU A 179 -1.19 -11.63 -9.65
C LEU A 179 -0.98 -10.57 -8.55
N ILE A 180 -1.80 -10.58 -7.50
CA ILE A 180 -1.65 -9.66 -6.37
C ILE A 180 -0.30 -9.87 -5.68
N GLN A 181 0.12 -11.12 -5.44
CA GLN A 181 1.44 -11.40 -4.86
C GLN A 181 2.56 -10.85 -5.75
N GLN A 182 2.50 -11.14 -7.05
CA GLN A 182 3.48 -10.64 -8.01
C GLN A 182 3.53 -9.11 -8.01
N PHE A 183 2.37 -8.44 -8.10
CA PHE A 183 2.30 -6.98 -8.19
C PHE A 183 2.82 -6.30 -6.92
N ILE A 184 2.46 -6.77 -5.73
CA ILE A 184 2.88 -6.16 -4.46
C ILE A 184 4.41 -6.29 -4.28
N ASN A 185 5.00 -7.43 -4.66
CA ASN A 185 6.45 -7.58 -4.64
C ASN A 185 7.12 -6.67 -5.69
N ALA A 186 6.60 -6.60 -6.91
CA ALA A 186 7.12 -5.71 -7.95
C ALA A 186 7.00 -4.22 -7.55
N GLN A 187 5.87 -3.82 -6.98
CA GLN A 187 5.67 -2.47 -6.46
C GLN A 187 6.71 -2.13 -5.38
N HIS A 188 6.96 -3.04 -4.43
CA HIS A 188 8.01 -2.88 -3.44
C HIS A 188 9.36 -2.65 -4.10
N ASP A 189 9.72 -3.44 -5.11
CA ASP A 189 11.02 -3.36 -5.77
C ASP A 189 11.19 -2.13 -6.68
N VAL A 190 10.09 -1.53 -7.16
CA VAL A 190 10.14 -0.21 -7.85
C VAL A 190 10.46 0.92 -6.86
N TYR A 191 9.95 0.85 -5.63
CA TYR A 191 10.26 1.85 -4.58
C TYR A 191 11.65 1.68 -3.96
N HIS A 192 12.21 0.49 -4.00
CA HIS A 192 13.48 0.11 -3.39
C HIS A 192 14.48 -0.36 -4.45
N LEU A 193 15.69 -0.71 -4.04
CA LEU A 193 16.62 -1.33 -4.98
C LEU A 193 16.06 -2.69 -5.42
N PRO A 194 15.85 -2.90 -6.72
CA PRO A 194 15.26 -4.11 -7.21
C PRO A 194 16.18 -5.32 -6.99
N ASN A 195 15.56 -6.44 -6.67
CA ASN A 195 16.23 -7.72 -6.69
C ASN A 195 15.40 -8.67 -7.53
N ILE A 196 15.82 -8.85 -8.77
CA ILE A 196 15.13 -9.65 -9.78
C ILE A 196 14.91 -11.10 -9.32
N GLU A 197 15.81 -11.64 -8.49
CA GLU A 197 15.73 -13.02 -8.03
C GLU A 197 14.63 -13.24 -6.98
N ARG A 198 14.23 -12.18 -6.26
CA ARG A 198 13.29 -12.29 -5.12
C ARG A 198 11.97 -11.52 -5.26
N TRP A 199 11.74 -10.79 -6.36
CA TRP A 199 10.59 -9.87 -6.46
C TRP A 199 9.21 -10.54 -6.28
N VAL A 200 9.10 -11.85 -6.36
CA VAL A 200 7.85 -12.59 -6.13
C VAL A 200 7.87 -13.46 -4.87
N SER A 201 8.92 -13.40 -4.07
CA SER A 201 9.18 -14.40 -3.03
C SER A 201 8.30 -14.30 -1.78
N ARG A 202 7.56 -13.21 -1.59
CA ARG A 202 6.85 -12.92 -0.34
C ARG A 202 5.34 -12.89 -0.54
N PRO A 203 4.55 -13.46 0.40
CA PRO A 203 3.10 -13.31 0.39
C PRO A 203 2.69 -11.84 0.47
N ALA A 204 1.57 -11.50 -0.17
CA ALA A 204 0.93 -10.21 -0.01
C ALA A 204 -0.13 -10.28 1.09
N TYR A 205 -0.32 -9.17 1.81
CA TYR A 205 -1.49 -8.92 2.62
C TYR A 205 -2.52 -8.15 1.79
N LYS A 206 -3.76 -8.64 1.78
CA LYS A 206 -4.92 -7.97 1.25
C LYS A 206 -5.87 -7.68 2.40
N PHE A 207 -5.99 -6.42 2.76
CA PHE A 207 -6.88 -5.97 3.83
C PHE A 207 -8.17 -5.44 3.20
N THR A 208 -9.29 -6.13 3.41
CA THR A 208 -10.62 -5.68 3.00
C THR A 208 -11.13 -4.63 3.99
N VAL A 209 -11.41 -3.43 3.52
CA VAL A 209 -11.92 -2.33 4.35
C VAL A 209 -13.42 -2.55 4.61
N GLU A 210 -13.82 -2.60 5.87
CA GLU A 210 -15.22 -2.72 6.28
C GLU A 210 -15.76 -1.43 6.91
N GLU A 211 -14.96 -0.78 7.77
CA GLU A 211 -15.34 0.45 8.47
C GLU A 211 -14.16 1.41 8.57
N ILE A 212 -14.46 2.70 8.50
CA ILE A 212 -13.48 3.77 8.67
C ILE A 212 -13.99 4.75 9.72
N PHE A 213 -13.13 5.09 10.68
CA PHE A 213 -13.41 6.11 11.72
C PHE A 213 -12.36 7.21 11.68
N ASP A 214 -12.83 8.45 11.78
CA ASP A 214 -11.97 9.59 12.00
C ASP A 214 -11.84 9.82 13.50
N ASN A 215 -10.68 9.50 14.03
CA ASN A 215 -10.33 9.68 15.44
C ASN A 215 -9.53 10.97 15.69
N SER A 216 -9.42 11.84 14.67
CA SER A 216 -8.69 13.10 14.77
C SER A 216 -9.25 13.98 15.88
N ALA A 217 -8.37 14.64 16.63
CA ALA A 217 -8.77 15.56 17.73
C ALA A 217 -9.22 16.92 17.16
N ASN A 218 -10.34 16.96 16.46
CA ASN A 218 -10.95 18.14 15.86
C ASN A 218 -12.49 18.03 15.85
N LYS A 219 -13.20 19.10 15.45
CA LYS A 219 -14.68 19.16 15.49
C LYS A 219 -15.39 18.08 14.66
N ILE A 220 -14.72 17.47 13.68
CA ILE A 220 -15.29 16.49 12.74
C ILE A 220 -14.91 15.06 13.12
N GLY A 221 -13.81 14.90 13.86
CA GLY A 221 -13.26 13.60 14.26
C GLY A 221 -13.93 13.00 15.51
N PHE A 222 -13.10 12.61 16.47
CA PHE A 222 -13.51 11.99 17.74
C PHE A 222 -14.37 10.72 17.59
N GLY A 223 -13.94 9.81 16.73
CA GLY A 223 -14.62 8.53 16.50
C GLY A 223 -15.78 8.61 15.51
N THR A 224 -15.88 9.66 14.72
CA THR A 224 -16.93 9.79 13.70
C THR A 224 -16.72 8.76 12.60
N LYS A 225 -17.73 7.91 12.36
CA LYS A 225 -17.71 6.95 11.24
C LYS A 225 -17.74 7.71 9.91
N ILE A 226 -16.81 7.39 9.04
CA ILE A 226 -16.79 7.86 7.65
C ILE A 226 -17.64 6.90 6.81
N PRO A 227 -18.59 7.37 5.99
CA PRO A 227 -19.30 6.54 5.03
C PRO A 227 -18.34 5.81 4.09
N PHE A 228 -18.54 4.50 3.99
CA PHE A 228 -17.74 3.61 3.15
C PHE A 228 -18.54 2.37 2.72
#